data_913a5a8e0dda4cc6c2ffc1e3138aadc8
#
_entry.id   913a5a8e0dda4cc6c2ffc1e3138aadc8
#
_cell.length_a   1.000
_cell.length_b   1.000
_cell.length_c   1.000
_cell.angle_alpha   90.00
_cell.angle_beta   90.00
_cell.angle_gamma   90.00
#
_symmetry.space_group_name_H-M   'P 1'
#
loop_
_entity.id
_entity.type
_entity.pdbx_description
1 polymer ?
#
loop_
_entity_poly.entity_id
_entity_poly.type
_entity_poly.pdbx_seq_one_letter_code
_entity_poly.pdbx_strand_id
1 'polypeptide(L)'
;MCKKIYAVTGFTPTGPEQLAPLLHADRFPCIFGGERGGKSIDLARGIAVPHILALPSIKFDEFYKPGGAPRFDPKVSKPRNPHFALFGPTYKEPRVEFEYIERDLRKLGKLVEAQLSKPSDGPWRIVTTDGVVVTTISCEVPDGIRSIDLEGAIVCEPGGIMYSAIERIRGRVSSKRGFIAYGGTIENSQRWWKDWQLEGKRPNNSGIVSYLIPSWANTAQFPGGREDPEIKSWWAMLGEDLALERLAAVARPPRYRVLKAVNEDHIRRVDIPEDATIEIWIDPGYA
;
A
#
# COMPACT_ATOMS: atom_id res chain seq x y z
N MET A 1 -13.03 -4.21 -18.22
CA MET A 1 -13.49 -3.10 -17.35
C MET A 1 -12.41 -2.04 -17.21
N CYS A 2 -11.21 -2.33 -16.71
CA CYS A 2 -10.16 -1.34 -16.46
C CYS A 2 -9.79 -0.49 -17.68
N LYS A 3 -9.61 -1.07 -18.89
CA LYS A 3 -9.31 -0.30 -20.10
C LYS A 3 -10.32 0.81 -20.41
N LYS A 4 -11.62 0.57 -20.17
CA LYS A 4 -12.67 1.58 -20.37
C LYS A 4 -12.60 2.69 -19.33
N ILE A 5 -12.29 2.33 -18.06
CA ILE A 5 -12.11 3.30 -16.98
C ILE A 5 -10.92 4.21 -17.29
N TYR A 6 -9.78 3.63 -17.66
CA TYR A 6 -8.57 4.39 -17.97
C TYR A 6 -8.76 5.32 -19.17
N ALA A 7 -9.49 4.89 -20.21
CA ALA A 7 -9.80 5.74 -21.34
C ALA A 7 -10.61 7.00 -20.96
N VAL A 8 -11.58 6.87 -20.05
CA VAL A 8 -12.40 8.00 -19.59
C VAL A 8 -11.63 8.89 -18.61
N THR A 9 -10.91 8.30 -17.68
CA THR A 9 -10.16 9.07 -16.67
C THR A 9 -8.90 9.72 -17.25
N GLY A 10 -8.37 9.20 -18.37
CA GLY A 10 -7.10 9.61 -18.95
C GLY A 10 -5.91 9.11 -18.14
N PHE A 11 -6.07 7.99 -17.42
CA PHE A 11 -4.96 7.34 -16.74
C PHE A 11 -4.20 6.44 -17.70
N THR A 12 -2.87 6.60 -17.74
CA THR A 12 -1.98 5.75 -18.54
C THR A 12 -0.72 5.53 -17.72
N PRO A 13 -0.36 4.25 -17.41
CA PRO A 13 0.94 3.94 -16.83
C PRO A 13 2.06 4.40 -17.78
N THR A 14 3.11 5.02 -17.25
CA THR A 14 4.19 5.59 -18.05
C THR A 14 5.32 4.61 -18.32
N GLY A 15 5.33 3.46 -17.65
CA GLY A 15 6.35 2.43 -17.82
C GLY A 15 5.88 1.04 -17.37
N PRO A 16 6.66 0.00 -17.67
CA PRO A 16 6.33 -1.38 -17.30
C PRO A 16 6.24 -1.58 -15.78
N GLU A 17 7.03 -0.86 -15.00
CA GLU A 17 7.03 -0.94 -13.54
C GLU A 17 5.72 -0.44 -12.94
N GLN A 18 5.14 0.63 -13.50
CA GLN A 18 3.81 1.12 -13.11
C GLN A 18 2.69 0.18 -13.59
N LEU A 19 2.89 -0.46 -14.73
CA LEU A 19 1.90 -1.38 -15.27
C LEU A 19 1.84 -2.70 -14.49
N ALA A 20 2.96 -3.19 -13.96
CA ALA A 20 3.07 -4.50 -13.32
C ALA A 20 2.03 -4.71 -12.20
N PRO A 21 1.86 -3.84 -11.20
CA PRO A 21 0.87 -4.06 -10.13
C PRO A 21 -0.58 -4.02 -10.63
N LEU A 22 -0.84 -3.47 -11.82
CA LEU A 22 -2.18 -3.35 -12.40
C LEU A 22 -2.59 -4.59 -13.21
N LEU A 23 -1.63 -5.41 -13.64
CA LEU A 23 -1.87 -6.62 -14.43
C LEU A 23 -2.19 -7.84 -13.56
N HIS A 24 -1.80 -7.82 -12.31
CA HIS A 24 -1.96 -8.93 -11.39
C HIS A 24 -3.14 -8.69 -10.42
N ALA A 25 -3.86 -9.77 -10.12
CA ALA A 25 -4.99 -9.75 -9.19
C ALA A 25 -4.54 -10.15 -7.76
N ASP A 26 -3.41 -9.62 -7.33
CA ASP A 26 -2.88 -9.93 -6.01
C ASP A 26 -3.75 -9.33 -4.92
N ARG A 27 -3.93 -10.10 -3.85
CA ARG A 27 -4.76 -9.65 -2.73
C ARG A 27 -4.07 -8.59 -1.87
N PHE A 28 -2.75 -8.65 -1.78
CA PHE A 28 -1.94 -7.74 -0.95
C PHE A 28 -0.72 -7.22 -1.73
N PRO A 29 -0.94 -6.45 -2.83
CA PRO A 29 0.18 -5.85 -3.55
C PRO A 29 0.83 -4.75 -2.71
N CYS A 30 2.16 -4.77 -2.64
CA CYS A 30 2.99 -3.78 -1.96
C CYS A 30 3.81 -3.01 -3.00
N ILE A 31 3.51 -1.74 -3.19
CA ILE A 31 4.17 -0.86 -4.16
C ILE A 31 5.22 -0.03 -3.42
N PHE A 32 6.48 -0.39 -3.63
CA PHE A 32 7.63 0.36 -3.13
C PHE A 32 8.03 1.38 -4.19
N GLY A 33 7.82 2.65 -3.92
CA GLY A 33 8.02 3.69 -4.92
C GLY A 33 9.13 4.67 -4.57
N GLY A 34 9.96 4.99 -5.55
CA GLY A 34 10.85 6.15 -5.47
C GLY A 34 10.07 7.47 -5.45
N GLU A 35 10.74 8.54 -5.04
CA GLU A 35 10.14 9.87 -5.09
C GLU A 35 9.74 10.22 -6.54
N ARG A 36 8.54 10.78 -6.71
CA ARG A 36 7.97 11.11 -8.04
C ARG A 36 7.79 9.92 -9.00
N GLY A 37 7.99 8.68 -8.56
CA GLY A 37 7.84 7.47 -9.38
C GLY A 37 6.40 7.19 -9.84
N GLY A 38 5.39 7.85 -9.26
CA GLY A 38 3.98 7.70 -9.68
C GLY A 38 3.15 6.75 -8.79
N LYS A 39 3.69 6.24 -7.68
CA LYS A 39 3.00 5.29 -6.79
C LYS A 39 1.59 5.73 -6.35
N SER A 40 1.40 7.00 -5.98
CA SER A 40 0.09 7.53 -5.55
C SER A 40 -0.94 7.52 -6.67
N ILE A 41 -0.49 7.78 -7.90
CA ILE A 41 -1.34 7.73 -9.10
C ILE A 41 -1.75 6.28 -9.37
N ASP A 42 -0.83 5.33 -9.27
CA ASP A 42 -1.11 3.91 -9.49
C ASP A 42 -2.04 3.35 -8.42
N LEU A 43 -1.80 3.67 -7.13
CA LEU A 43 -2.69 3.27 -6.04
C LEU A 43 -4.11 3.80 -6.23
N ALA A 44 -4.25 5.10 -6.49
CA ALA A 44 -5.55 5.74 -6.59
C ALA A 44 -6.28 5.39 -7.89
N ARG A 45 -5.64 5.69 -9.03
CA ARG A 45 -6.28 5.64 -10.35
C ARG A 45 -6.19 4.27 -10.99
N GLY A 46 -5.07 3.57 -10.79
CA GLY A 46 -4.81 2.25 -11.35
C GLY A 46 -5.49 1.13 -10.55
N ILE A 47 -5.50 1.22 -9.22
CA ILE A 47 -6.00 0.15 -8.35
C ILE A 47 -7.33 0.53 -7.70
N ALA A 48 -7.37 1.61 -6.89
CA ALA A 48 -8.55 1.90 -6.07
C ALA A 48 -9.80 2.21 -6.90
N VAL A 49 -9.72 3.07 -7.92
CA VAL A 49 -10.90 3.42 -8.76
C VAL A 49 -11.54 2.21 -9.43
N PRO A 50 -10.80 1.32 -10.12
CA PRO A 50 -11.38 0.09 -10.67
C PRO A 50 -12.03 -0.81 -9.62
N HIS A 51 -11.43 -0.95 -8.44
CA HIS A 51 -12.00 -1.75 -7.35
C HIS A 51 -13.27 -1.15 -6.79
N ILE A 52 -13.29 0.15 -6.48
CA ILE A 52 -14.47 0.87 -5.99
C ILE A 52 -15.64 0.67 -6.95
N LEU A 53 -15.40 0.77 -8.25
CA LEU A 53 -16.43 0.60 -9.28
C LEU A 53 -16.87 -0.87 -9.46
N ALA A 54 -16.05 -1.83 -9.05
CA ALA A 54 -16.37 -3.25 -9.10
C ALA A 54 -17.21 -3.71 -7.89
N LEU A 55 -17.07 -3.05 -6.73
CA LEU A 55 -17.71 -3.47 -5.48
C LEU A 55 -19.22 -3.72 -5.57
N PRO A 56 -20.04 -2.88 -6.25
CA PRO A 56 -21.48 -3.10 -6.34
C PRO A 56 -21.88 -4.37 -7.10
N SER A 57 -21.00 -4.87 -7.97
CA SER A 57 -21.23 -6.09 -8.76
C SER A 57 -20.76 -7.36 -8.07
N ILE A 58 -20.04 -7.24 -6.96
CA ILE A 58 -19.56 -8.40 -6.18
C ILE A 58 -20.75 -8.90 -5.34
N LYS A 59 -21.31 -10.03 -5.75
CA LYS A 59 -22.33 -10.73 -4.95
C LYS A 59 -21.65 -11.44 -3.79
N PHE A 60 -21.56 -10.77 -2.66
CA PHE A 60 -20.94 -11.32 -1.45
C PHE A 60 -21.59 -12.62 -0.97
N ASP A 61 -22.87 -12.86 -1.31
CA ASP A 61 -23.61 -14.08 -0.96
C ASP A 61 -23.04 -15.36 -1.62
N GLU A 62 -22.40 -15.24 -2.78
CA GLU A 62 -21.79 -16.38 -3.48
C GLU A 62 -20.47 -16.84 -2.85
N PHE A 63 -19.77 -15.95 -2.14
CA PHE A 63 -18.50 -16.29 -1.47
C PHE A 63 -18.69 -17.04 -0.14
N TYR A 64 -19.89 -17.06 0.43
CA TYR A 64 -20.16 -17.66 1.73
C TYR A 64 -20.80 -19.05 1.67
N LYS A 65 -20.96 -19.65 0.48
CA LYS A 65 -21.50 -21.00 0.36
C LYS A 65 -20.41 -22.05 0.09
N PRO A 66 -19.97 -22.71 1.17
CA PRO A 66 -20.07 -24.15 1.19
C PRO A 66 -20.94 -24.57 2.39
N GLY A 67 -22.21 -24.93 2.09
CA GLY A 67 -23.04 -25.74 3.00
C GLY A 67 -23.55 -25.14 4.30
N GLY A 68 -23.38 -23.84 4.55
CA GLY A 68 -23.82 -23.18 5.78
C GLY A 68 -24.94 -22.19 5.55
N ALA A 69 -25.92 -22.13 6.49
CA ALA A 69 -26.95 -21.11 6.50
C ALA A 69 -26.35 -19.70 6.41
N PRO A 70 -27.00 -18.73 5.74
CA PRO A 70 -26.50 -17.36 5.68
C PRO A 70 -26.30 -16.82 7.09
N ARG A 71 -25.08 -16.35 7.41
CA ARG A 71 -24.75 -15.74 8.70
C ARG A 71 -25.50 -14.44 8.97
N PHE A 72 -26.22 -13.92 7.96
CA PHE A 72 -27.04 -12.73 8.08
C PHE A 72 -28.48 -13.05 7.70
N ASP A 73 -29.39 -12.84 8.65
CA ASP A 73 -30.81 -12.80 8.35
C ASP A 73 -31.06 -11.48 7.59
N PRO A 74 -31.44 -11.52 6.30
CA PRO A 74 -31.73 -10.31 5.52
C PRO A 74 -32.91 -9.49 6.10
N LYS A 75 -33.69 -10.07 7.02
CA LYS A 75 -34.76 -9.39 7.73
C LYS A 75 -34.29 -8.56 8.92
N VAL A 76 -33.07 -8.84 9.43
CA VAL A 76 -32.53 -8.20 10.64
C VAL A 76 -31.40 -7.23 10.35
N SER A 77 -30.63 -7.45 9.30
CA SER A 77 -29.53 -6.57 8.91
C SER A 77 -29.89 -5.70 7.70
N LYS A 78 -29.98 -4.39 7.89
CA LYS A 78 -30.00 -3.45 6.75
C LYS A 78 -28.75 -3.70 5.91
N PRO A 79 -28.88 -3.82 4.56
CA PRO A 79 -27.71 -3.92 3.69
C PRO A 79 -26.81 -2.72 3.96
N ARG A 80 -25.59 -2.96 4.44
CA ARG A 80 -24.58 -1.91 4.61
C ARG A 80 -24.02 -1.58 3.24
N ASN A 81 -23.87 -0.29 2.95
CA ASN A 81 -23.15 0.15 1.78
C ASN A 81 -21.72 -0.39 1.79
N PRO A 82 -21.20 -0.90 0.66
CA PRO A 82 -19.80 -1.32 0.57
C PRO A 82 -18.88 -0.19 1.01
N HIS A 83 -17.84 -0.52 1.77
CA HIS A 83 -16.94 0.46 2.33
C HIS A 83 -15.50 0.22 1.84
N PHE A 84 -14.91 1.25 1.24
CA PHE A 84 -13.52 1.31 0.81
C PHE A 84 -12.77 2.35 1.63
N ALA A 85 -11.62 2.00 2.18
CA ALA A 85 -10.85 2.91 3.04
C ALA A 85 -9.48 3.26 2.46
N LEU A 86 -9.06 4.50 2.71
CA LEU A 86 -7.71 4.98 2.47
C LEU A 86 -7.06 5.25 3.83
N PHE A 87 -6.06 4.47 4.17
CA PHE A 87 -5.32 4.61 5.41
C PHE A 87 -4.04 5.40 5.20
N GLY A 88 -3.64 6.18 6.19
CA GLY A 88 -2.35 6.86 6.25
C GLY A 88 -1.84 6.96 7.68
N PRO A 89 -0.56 7.30 7.90
CA PRO A 89 -0.04 7.63 9.22
C PRO A 89 -0.93 8.65 9.94
N THR A 90 -1.29 9.71 9.26
CA THR A 90 -2.28 10.72 9.69
C THR A 90 -3.39 10.86 8.64
N TYR A 91 -4.30 11.82 8.80
CA TYR A 91 -5.30 12.12 7.76
C TYR A 91 -4.72 12.85 6.53
N LYS A 92 -3.47 13.35 6.60
CA LYS A 92 -2.86 14.15 5.53
C LYS A 92 -2.37 13.28 4.36
N GLU A 93 -1.73 12.16 4.67
CA GLU A 93 -1.08 11.32 3.66
C GLU A 93 -2.07 10.77 2.62
N PRO A 94 -3.25 10.21 2.99
CA PRO A 94 -4.16 9.65 2.01
C PRO A 94 -4.97 10.69 1.22
N ARG A 95 -4.80 12.00 1.48
CA ARG A 95 -5.56 13.06 0.78
C ARG A 95 -5.23 13.14 -0.71
N VAL A 96 -3.98 12.91 -1.06
CA VAL A 96 -3.54 12.94 -2.48
C VAL A 96 -4.24 11.86 -3.29
N GLU A 97 -4.24 10.63 -2.79
CA GLU A 97 -4.94 9.50 -3.42
C GLU A 97 -6.44 9.73 -3.45
N PHE A 98 -7.01 10.27 -2.39
CA PHE A 98 -8.43 10.62 -2.33
C PHE A 98 -8.82 11.66 -3.40
N GLU A 99 -8.02 12.69 -3.63
CA GLU A 99 -8.28 13.69 -4.66
C GLU A 99 -8.22 13.10 -6.07
N TYR A 100 -7.32 12.18 -6.32
CA TYR A 100 -7.29 11.43 -7.58
C TYR A 100 -8.55 10.59 -7.77
N ILE A 101 -9.00 9.87 -6.73
CA ILE A 101 -10.21 9.06 -6.74
C ILE A 101 -11.44 9.95 -6.96
N GLU A 102 -11.58 11.03 -6.21
CA GLU A 102 -12.66 12.01 -6.37
C GLU A 102 -12.77 12.53 -7.80
N ARG A 103 -11.65 12.99 -8.34
CA ARG A 103 -11.58 13.51 -9.70
C ARG A 103 -11.99 12.48 -10.74
N ASP A 104 -11.52 11.26 -10.62
CA ASP A 104 -11.81 10.19 -11.57
C ASP A 104 -13.27 9.71 -11.44
N LEU A 105 -13.80 9.57 -10.22
CA LEU A 105 -15.22 9.26 -9.99
C LEU A 105 -16.14 10.36 -10.56
N ARG A 106 -15.75 11.64 -10.45
CA ARG A 106 -16.47 12.75 -11.04
C ARG A 106 -16.49 12.68 -12.56
N LYS A 107 -15.34 12.43 -13.20
CA LYS A 107 -15.23 12.23 -14.67
C LYS A 107 -16.09 11.06 -15.17
N LEU A 108 -16.23 10.03 -14.36
CA LEU A 108 -17.01 8.84 -14.67
C LEU A 108 -18.51 8.99 -14.36
N GLY A 109 -18.94 10.15 -13.83
CA GLY A 109 -20.33 10.39 -13.41
C GLY A 109 -20.75 9.49 -12.23
N LYS A 110 -19.80 9.05 -11.41
CA LYS A 110 -20.03 8.13 -10.28
C LYS A 110 -19.97 8.81 -8.92
N LEU A 111 -19.77 10.12 -8.84
CA LEU A 111 -19.69 10.87 -7.59
C LEU A 111 -21.07 11.44 -7.21
N VAL A 112 -21.47 11.31 -5.94
CA VAL A 112 -22.64 12.02 -5.39
C VAL A 112 -22.13 13.29 -4.69
N GLU A 113 -22.17 14.42 -5.38
CA GLU A 113 -21.62 15.70 -4.91
C GLU A 113 -22.16 16.12 -3.53
N ALA A 114 -23.46 15.91 -3.28
CA ALA A 114 -24.09 16.25 -1.99
C ALA A 114 -23.58 15.42 -0.81
N GLN A 115 -22.81 14.35 -1.06
CA GLN A 115 -22.23 13.47 -0.04
C GLN A 115 -20.71 13.52 -0.01
N LEU A 116 -20.09 14.48 -0.70
CA LEU A 116 -18.68 14.78 -0.58
C LEU A 116 -18.45 15.59 0.70
N SER A 117 -17.52 15.14 1.55
CA SER A 117 -17.11 15.83 2.78
C SER A 117 -15.59 15.87 2.89
N LYS A 118 -15.04 17.07 3.05
CA LYS A 118 -13.57 17.31 3.15
C LYS A 118 -13.29 18.31 4.27
N PRO A 119 -13.50 17.93 5.54
CA PRO A 119 -13.17 18.82 6.66
C PRO A 119 -11.67 19.11 6.67
N SER A 120 -11.29 20.28 7.23
CA SER A 120 -9.88 20.66 7.43
C SER A 120 -9.17 19.65 8.31
N ASP A 121 -9.87 19.18 9.32
CA ASP A 121 -9.41 18.18 10.28
C ASP A 121 -10.38 16.99 10.32
N GLY A 122 -9.83 15.77 10.23
CA GLY A 122 -10.62 14.56 10.26
C GLY A 122 -10.77 13.85 8.90
N PRO A 123 -11.68 12.87 8.84
CA PRO A 123 -11.82 12.00 7.68
C PRO A 123 -12.50 12.69 6.49
N TRP A 124 -11.93 12.50 5.32
CA TRP A 124 -12.61 12.84 4.06
C TRP A 124 -13.50 11.68 3.62
N ARG A 125 -14.62 12.00 2.99
CA ARG A 125 -15.63 11.00 2.63
C ARG A 125 -16.26 11.31 1.27
N ILE A 126 -16.44 10.27 0.47
CA ILE A 126 -17.19 10.25 -0.78
C ILE A 126 -18.26 9.14 -0.68
N VAL A 127 -19.39 9.33 -1.37
CA VAL A 127 -20.31 8.23 -1.69
C VAL A 127 -20.49 8.20 -3.20
N THR A 128 -20.39 7.01 -3.77
CA THR A 128 -20.65 6.83 -5.20
C THR A 128 -22.15 6.69 -5.50
N THR A 129 -22.53 6.90 -6.77
CA THR A 129 -23.93 6.69 -7.22
C THR A 129 -24.41 5.26 -6.99
N ASP A 130 -23.49 4.30 -6.88
CA ASP A 130 -23.79 2.89 -6.62
C ASP A 130 -23.76 2.56 -5.11
N GLY A 131 -23.65 3.58 -4.25
CA GLY A 131 -23.70 3.47 -2.80
C GLY A 131 -22.40 3.07 -2.12
N VAL A 132 -21.26 2.97 -2.82
CA VAL A 132 -19.97 2.69 -2.19
C VAL A 132 -19.51 3.90 -1.39
N VAL A 133 -19.17 3.68 -0.14
CA VAL A 133 -18.60 4.69 0.76
C VAL A 133 -17.08 4.61 0.69
N VAL A 134 -16.42 5.73 0.43
CA VAL A 134 -14.95 5.84 0.43
C VAL A 134 -14.53 6.83 1.51
N THR A 135 -13.65 6.44 2.42
CA THR A 135 -13.21 7.29 3.53
C THR A 135 -11.71 7.26 3.75
N THR A 136 -11.14 8.39 4.21
CA THR A 136 -9.78 8.42 4.74
C THR A 136 -9.77 8.09 6.24
N ILE A 137 -8.74 7.38 6.70
CA ILE A 137 -8.61 6.96 8.11
C ILE A 137 -7.16 7.19 8.55
N SER A 138 -6.99 7.84 9.70
CA SER A 138 -5.68 7.97 10.35
C SER A 138 -5.33 6.72 11.15
N CYS A 139 -4.07 6.32 11.10
CA CYS A 139 -3.51 5.24 11.89
C CYS A 139 -2.80 5.70 13.18
N GLU A 140 -2.86 7.00 13.52
CA GLU A 140 -2.27 7.55 14.75
C GLU A 140 -2.79 6.83 16.00
N VAL A 141 -4.09 6.50 16.00
CA VAL A 141 -4.73 5.76 17.08
C VAL A 141 -5.25 4.43 16.53
N PRO A 142 -4.45 3.35 16.62
CA PRO A 142 -4.82 2.04 16.08
C PRO A 142 -6.15 1.49 16.61
N ASP A 143 -6.54 1.88 17.82
CA ASP A 143 -7.81 1.43 18.42
C ASP A 143 -9.05 1.95 17.68
N GLY A 144 -8.98 3.09 17.01
CA GLY A 144 -10.05 3.63 16.18
C GLY A 144 -10.40 2.77 14.95
N ILE A 145 -9.53 1.84 14.55
CA ILE A 145 -9.71 0.97 13.38
C ILE A 145 -10.64 -0.23 13.69
N ARG A 146 -11.09 -0.40 14.94
CA ARG A 146 -11.78 -1.64 15.42
C ARG A 146 -13.18 -1.88 14.86
N SER A 147 -13.90 -0.88 14.41
CA SER A 147 -15.35 -0.94 14.19
C SER A 147 -15.80 -0.96 12.74
N ILE A 148 -14.88 -1.13 11.80
CA ILE A 148 -15.17 -0.97 10.35
C ILE A 148 -14.97 -2.30 9.64
N ASP A 149 -15.99 -2.78 8.92
CA ASP A 149 -15.85 -3.87 7.95
C ASP A 149 -15.59 -3.26 6.58
N LEU A 150 -14.56 -3.74 5.88
CA LEU A 150 -14.10 -3.19 4.62
C LEU A 150 -14.12 -4.24 3.52
N GLU A 151 -14.61 -3.86 2.36
CA GLU A 151 -14.53 -4.62 1.12
C GLU A 151 -13.19 -4.42 0.41
N GLY A 152 -12.51 -3.30 0.69
CA GLY A 152 -11.17 -3.03 0.16
C GLY A 152 -10.53 -1.83 0.81
N ALA A 153 -9.22 -1.73 0.66
CA ALA A 153 -8.46 -0.60 1.18
C ALA A 153 -7.21 -0.31 0.34
N ILE A 154 -6.74 0.92 0.44
CA ILE A 154 -5.34 1.26 0.15
C ILE A 154 -4.69 1.83 1.41
N VAL A 155 -3.40 1.58 1.57
CA VAL A 155 -2.58 2.10 2.67
C VAL A 155 -1.50 2.97 2.08
N CYS A 156 -1.59 4.26 2.34
CA CYS A 156 -0.67 5.28 1.86
C CYS A 156 0.45 5.48 2.88
N GLU A 157 1.69 5.50 2.41
CA GLU A 157 2.91 5.64 3.21
C GLU A 157 2.96 4.67 4.42
N PRO A 158 2.80 3.35 4.18
CA PRO A 158 2.73 2.34 5.24
C PRO A 158 4.00 2.29 6.11
N GLY A 159 5.15 2.70 5.57
CA GLY A 159 6.40 2.79 6.33
C GLY A 159 6.36 3.70 7.56
N GLY A 160 5.42 4.64 7.61
CA GLY A 160 5.17 5.49 8.77
C GLY A 160 4.15 4.92 9.79
N ILE A 161 3.54 3.76 9.49
CA ILE A 161 2.47 3.17 10.29
C ILE A 161 3.02 2.07 11.19
N MET A 162 2.60 2.02 12.44
CA MET A 162 2.95 0.92 13.35
C MET A 162 2.38 -0.41 12.84
N TYR A 163 3.16 -1.49 12.94
CA TYR A 163 2.76 -2.81 12.46
C TYR A 163 1.44 -3.29 13.07
N SER A 164 1.19 -3.00 14.35
CA SER A 164 -0.07 -3.33 15.03
C SER A 164 -1.31 -2.70 14.39
N ALA A 165 -1.19 -1.52 13.77
CA ALA A 165 -2.28 -0.93 13.00
C ALA A 165 -2.50 -1.69 11.68
N ILE A 166 -1.42 -2.12 11.02
CA ILE A 166 -1.49 -2.93 9.79
C ILE A 166 -2.19 -4.27 10.04
N GLU A 167 -1.88 -4.95 11.15
CA GLU A 167 -2.56 -6.18 11.56
C GLU A 167 -4.08 -5.96 11.73
N ARG A 168 -4.47 -4.84 12.35
CA ARG A 168 -5.88 -4.46 12.50
C ARG A 168 -6.56 -4.18 11.17
N ILE A 169 -5.91 -3.45 10.26
CA ILE A 169 -6.42 -3.19 8.90
C ILE A 169 -6.67 -4.52 8.18
N ARG A 170 -5.72 -5.46 8.23
CA ARG A 170 -5.90 -6.80 7.64
C ARG A 170 -7.09 -7.54 8.26
N GLY A 171 -7.29 -7.42 9.56
CA GLY A 171 -8.47 -7.97 10.25
C GLY A 171 -9.79 -7.39 9.71
N ARG A 172 -9.82 -6.12 9.31
CA ARG A 172 -11.06 -5.45 8.83
C ARG A 172 -11.52 -5.90 7.44
N VAL A 173 -10.59 -6.33 6.59
CA VAL A 173 -10.92 -6.87 5.26
C VAL A 173 -11.15 -8.38 5.27
N SER A 174 -10.83 -9.07 6.37
CA SER A 174 -10.86 -10.53 6.43
C SER A 174 -12.28 -11.09 6.33
N SER A 175 -13.25 -10.46 6.99
CA SER A 175 -14.67 -10.86 6.99
C SER A 175 -15.26 -10.85 5.59
N LYS A 176 -14.81 -9.94 4.74
CA LYS A 176 -15.27 -9.74 3.36
C LYS A 176 -14.33 -10.34 2.31
N ARG A 177 -13.25 -10.99 2.74
CA ARG A 177 -12.17 -11.43 1.84
C ARG A 177 -11.67 -10.31 0.92
N GLY A 178 -11.75 -9.06 1.40
CA GLY A 178 -11.35 -7.87 0.68
C GLY A 178 -9.86 -7.85 0.38
N PHE A 179 -9.45 -6.88 -0.43
CA PHE A 179 -8.06 -6.68 -0.80
C PHE A 179 -7.48 -5.45 -0.08
N ILE A 180 -6.15 -5.38 0.02
CA ILE A 180 -5.45 -4.19 0.49
C ILE A 180 -4.24 -3.97 -0.41
N ALA A 181 -4.16 -2.80 -1.06
CA ALA A 181 -2.93 -2.37 -1.72
C ALA A 181 -2.16 -1.41 -0.81
N TYR A 182 -0.86 -1.62 -0.72
CA TYR A 182 0.04 -0.79 0.06
C TYR A 182 0.95 0.00 -0.87
N GLY A 183 1.20 1.27 -0.58
CA GLY A 183 2.14 2.04 -1.39
C GLY A 183 2.83 3.14 -0.60
N GLY A 184 4.15 3.14 -0.64
CA GLY A 184 4.94 4.11 0.10
C GLY A 184 6.41 4.08 -0.28
N THR A 185 7.14 5.01 0.32
CA THR A 185 8.59 5.10 0.21
C THR A 185 9.28 4.12 1.18
N ILE A 186 10.55 3.82 0.89
CA ILE A 186 11.39 2.99 1.76
C ILE A 186 12.15 3.87 2.78
N GLU A 187 12.48 5.09 2.39
CA GLU A 187 13.26 5.99 3.24
C GLU A 187 12.56 6.23 4.57
N ASN A 188 13.31 6.20 5.66
CA ASN A 188 12.82 6.41 7.03
C ASN A 188 11.64 5.51 7.44
N SER A 189 11.42 4.43 6.71
CA SER A 189 10.34 3.50 7.01
C SER A 189 10.68 2.55 8.14
N GLN A 190 9.65 2.07 8.83
CA GLN A 190 9.78 1.03 9.84
C GLN A 190 10.32 -0.27 9.22
N ARG A 191 11.00 -1.07 10.03
CA ARG A 191 11.67 -2.30 9.59
C ARG A 191 10.71 -3.27 8.88
N TRP A 192 9.51 -3.48 9.40
CA TRP A 192 8.55 -4.42 8.82
C TRP A 192 8.21 -4.11 7.35
N TRP A 193 8.20 -2.82 6.97
CA TRP A 193 7.94 -2.41 5.59
C TRP A 193 9.12 -2.79 4.66
N LYS A 194 10.34 -2.66 5.16
CA LYS A 194 11.56 -3.11 4.45
C LYS A 194 11.60 -4.64 4.32
N ASP A 195 11.21 -5.35 5.37
CA ASP A 195 11.16 -6.82 5.38
C ASP A 195 10.13 -7.33 4.36
N TRP A 196 8.98 -6.67 4.23
CA TRP A 196 7.95 -7.02 3.24
C TRP A 196 8.42 -6.82 1.80
N GLN A 197 9.34 -5.92 1.52
CA GLN A 197 9.94 -5.79 0.19
C GLN A 197 10.68 -7.08 -0.22
N LEU A 198 11.36 -7.72 0.71
CA LEU A 198 12.09 -8.97 0.47
C LEU A 198 11.13 -10.17 0.43
N GLU A 199 10.20 -10.24 1.39
CA GLU A 199 9.19 -11.30 1.48
C GLU A 199 8.35 -11.40 0.21
N GLY A 200 7.86 -10.28 -0.29
CA GLY A 200 6.97 -10.23 -1.45
C GLY A 200 7.64 -10.53 -2.79
N LYS A 201 8.97 -10.70 -2.84
CA LYS A 201 9.72 -11.16 -4.03
C LYS A 201 9.73 -12.67 -4.19
N ARG A 202 9.25 -13.42 -3.19
CA ARG A 202 9.26 -14.89 -3.14
C ARG A 202 7.85 -15.41 -2.87
N PRO A 203 7.51 -16.62 -3.33
CA PRO A 203 6.29 -17.29 -2.90
C PRO A 203 6.22 -17.34 -1.37
N ASN A 204 5.12 -16.86 -0.78
CA ASN A 204 4.94 -16.81 0.66
C ASN A 204 3.47 -17.11 1.03
N ASN A 205 3.23 -17.44 2.31
CA ASN A 205 1.90 -17.74 2.82
C ASN A 205 1.11 -16.48 3.23
N SER A 206 1.77 -15.31 3.27
CA SER A 206 1.12 -14.04 3.64
C SER A 206 0.29 -13.44 2.51
N GLY A 207 0.55 -13.88 1.25
CA GLY A 207 -0.07 -13.33 0.05
C GLY A 207 0.43 -11.93 -0.33
N ILE A 208 1.56 -11.51 0.25
CA ILE A 208 2.23 -10.25 -0.07
C ILE A 208 2.99 -10.41 -1.38
N VAL A 209 2.83 -9.45 -2.29
CA VAL A 209 3.60 -9.37 -3.55
C VAL A 209 4.20 -7.98 -3.68
N SER A 210 5.51 -7.92 -3.92
CA SER A 210 6.27 -6.67 -3.97
C SER A 210 6.48 -6.18 -5.39
N TYR A 211 6.15 -4.93 -5.63
CA TYR A 211 6.39 -4.19 -6.86
C TYR A 211 7.28 -2.99 -6.58
N LEU A 212 8.29 -2.78 -7.40
CA LEU A 212 9.20 -1.64 -7.31
C LEU A 212 8.89 -0.66 -8.44
N ILE A 213 8.65 0.60 -8.10
CA ILE A 213 8.45 1.69 -9.05
C ILE A 213 9.52 2.76 -8.78
N PRO A 214 10.71 2.66 -9.38
CA PRO A 214 11.73 3.68 -9.19
C PRO A 214 11.30 5.03 -9.78
N SER A 215 11.92 6.12 -9.33
CA SER A 215 11.61 7.47 -9.80
C SER A 215 11.63 7.57 -11.32
N TRP A 216 12.63 6.98 -11.97
CA TRP A 216 12.81 7.00 -13.42
C TRP A 216 11.79 6.16 -14.21
N ALA A 217 10.97 5.32 -13.56
CA ALA A 217 9.85 4.64 -14.22
C ALA A 217 8.76 5.62 -14.65
N ASN A 218 8.73 6.81 -14.04
CA ASN A 218 7.82 7.88 -14.44
C ASN A 218 8.41 8.67 -15.60
N THR A 219 8.33 8.13 -16.81
CA THR A 219 8.87 8.76 -18.01
C THR A 219 8.16 10.05 -18.41
N ALA A 220 6.97 10.33 -17.88
CA ALA A 220 6.32 11.62 -18.03
C ALA A 220 7.06 12.74 -17.27
N GLN A 221 7.65 12.42 -16.13
CA GLN A 221 8.45 13.34 -15.31
C GLN A 221 9.93 13.31 -15.70
N PHE A 222 10.44 12.12 -15.99
CA PHE A 222 11.84 11.85 -16.31
C PHE A 222 11.95 11.16 -17.68
N PRO A 223 11.85 11.90 -18.81
CA PRO A 223 11.83 11.31 -20.15
C PRO A 223 13.08 10.50 -20.49
N GLY A 224 14.23 10.85 -19.91
CA GLY A 224 15.50 10.13 -20.06
C GLY A 224 15.58 8.85 -19.21
N GLY A 225 14.54 8.51 -18.45
CA GLY A 225 14.55 7.35 -17.57
C GLY A 225 15.66 7.46 -16.52
N ARG A 226 16.40 6.38 -16.29
CA ARG A 226 17.53 6.39 -15.36
C ARG A 226 18.67 7.33 -15.77
N GLU A 227 18.81 7.58 -17.07
CA GLU A 227 19.83 8.46 -17.64
C GLU A 227 19.41 9.93 -17.68
N ASP A 228 18.19 10.24 -17.23
CA ASP A 228 17.70 11.61 -17.15
C ASP A 228 18.66 12.49 -16.34
N PRO A 229 19.00 13.70 -16.84
CA PRO A 229 19.93 14.60 -16.17
C PRO A 229 19.52 14.94 -14.73
N GLU A 230 18.22 15.08 -14.49
CA GLU A 230 17.69 15.35 -13.14
C GLU A 230 17.92 14.17 -12.20
N ILE A 231 17.67 12.95 -12.65
CA ILE A 231 17.93 11.72 -11.87
C ILE A 231 19.42 11.60 -11.54
N LYS A 232 20.31 11.85 -12.52
CA LYS A 232 21.77 11.82 -12.29
C LYS A 232 22.24 12.87 -11.29
N SER A 233 21.76 14.09 -11.44
CA SER A 233 22.06 15.20 -10.53
C SER A 233 21.61 14.86 -9.11
N TRP A 234 20.38 14.36 -8.97
CA TRP A 234 19.79 13.99 -7.68
C TRP A 234 20.53 12.81 -7.04
N TRP A 235 20.90 11.81 -7.86
CA TRP A 235 21.71 10.67 -7.38
C TRP A 235 23.06 11.13 -6.82
N ALA A 236 23.76 12.01 -7.55
CA ALA A 236 25.05 12.56 -7.11
C ALA A 236 24.93 13.36 -5.79
N MET A 237 23.86 14.11 -5.61
CA MET A 237 23.59 14.88 -4.40
C MET A 237 23.30 13.98 -3.18
N LEU A 238 22.54 12.92 -3.38
CA LEU A 238 22.12 12.02 -2.29
C LEU A 238 23.20 11.04 -1.86
N GLY A 239 24.10 10.67 -2.78
CA GLY A 239 25.02 9.55 -2.63
C GLY A 239 24.31 8.19 -2.77
N GLU A 240 25.10 7.12 -2.94
CA GLU A 240 24.63 5.80 -3.36
C GLU A 240 23.51 5.23 -2.48
N ASP A 241 23.73 5.13 -1.17
CA ASP A 241 22.79 4.44 -0.27
C ASP A 241 21.43 5.16 -0.22
N LEU A 242 21.44 6.51 -0.15
CA LEU A 242 20.22 7.28 -0.07
C LEU A 242 19.48 7.32 -1.40
N ALA A 243 20.23 7.39 -2.51
CA ALA A 243 19.66 7.34 -3.84
C ALA A 243 19.00 6.00 -4.12
N LEU A 244 19.57 4.89 -3.64
CA LEU A 244 18.94 3.57 -3.72
C LEU A 244 17.61 3.52 -2.96
N GLU A 245 17.51 4.10 -1.77
CA GLU A 245 16.23 4.14 -1.04
C GLU A 245 15.23 5.13 -1.63
N ARG A 246 15.65 6.36 -1.95
CA ARG A 246 14.74 7.44 -2.38
C ARG A 246 14.35 7.37 -3.84
N LEU A 247 15.27 6.99 -4.72
CA LEU A 247 15.03 7.00 -6.17
C LEU A 247 14.78 5.60 -6.73
N ALA A 248 15.58 4.61 -6.30
CA ALA A 248 15.42 3.23 -6.77
C ALA A 248 14.36 2.42 -6.00
N ALA A 249 13.86 2.94 -4.89
CA ALA A 249 12.92 2.25 -4.01
C ALA A 249 13.47 0.90 -3.45
N VAL A 250 14.78 0.80 -3.24
CA VAL A 250 15.45 -0.42 -2.76
C VAL A 250 15.83 -0.24 -1.30
N ALA A 251 15.34 -1.14 -0.43
CA ALA A 251 15.69 -1.13 0.98
C ALA A 251 17.19 -1.36 1.19
N ARG A 252 17.79 -0.55 2.05
CA ARG A 252 19.20 -0.66 2.46
C ARG A 252 19.30 -0.94 3.95
N PRO A 253 20.37 -1.57 4.40
CA PRO A 253 20.67 -1.68 5.84
C PRO A 253 20.72 -0.31 6.49
N PRO A 254 20.38 -0.19 7.79
CA PRO A 254 20.46 1.08 8.52
C PRO A 254 21.84 1.74 8.37
N ARG A 255 21.86 3.06 8.15
CA ARG A 255 23.09 3.86 7.93
C ARG A 255 24.09 3.75 9.09
N TYR A 256 23.58 3.61 10.30
CA TYR A 256 24.38 3.52 11.54
C TYR A 256 24.65 2.07 11.95
N ARG A 257 24.61 1.14 11.01
CA ARG A 257 24.97 -0.24 11.30
C ARG A 257 26.46 -0.30 11.68
N VAL A 258 26.74 -0.71 12.92
CA VAL A 258 28.11 -0.81 13.47
C VAL A 258 28.96 -1.75 12.61
N LEU A 259 28.39 -2.88 12.17
CA LEU A 259 29.06 -3.87 11.35
C LEU A 259 28.48 -3.86 9.94
N LYS A 260 28.86 -2.88 9.11
CA LYS A 260 28.37 -2.72 7.72
C LYS A 260 28.66 -3.93 6.83
N ALA A 261 29.76 -4.63 7.10
CA ALA A 261 30.19 -5.80 6.33
C ALA A 261 29.41 -7.08 6.69
N VAL A 262 28.73 -7.14 7.84
CA VAL A 262 27.97 -8.34 8.25
C VAL A 262 26.64 -8.38 7.50
N ASN A 263 26.42 -9.43 6.73
CA ASN A 263 25.19 -9.73 5.99
C ASN A 263 24.73 -11.17 6.29
N GLU A 264 23.69 -11.64 5.64
CA GLU A 264 23.14 -12.99 5.82
C GLU A 264 24.16 -14.10 5.52
N ASP A 265 25.13 -13.85 4.63
CA ASP A 265 26.18 -14.82 4.28
C ASP A 265 27.15 -15.09 5.44
N HIS A 266 27.18 -14.19 6.43
CA HIS A 266 27.99 -14.34 7.65
C HIS A 266 27.25 -15.08 8.77
N ILE A 267 25.95 -15.37 8.58
CA ILE A 267 25.16 -16.14 9.54
C ILE A 267 25.35 -17.62 9.22
N ARG A 268 26.10 -18.32 10.08
CA ARG A 268 26.29 -19.76 9.94
C ARG A 268 25.63 -20.50 11.08
N ARG A 269 25.00 -21.63 10.72
CA ARG A 269 24.56 -22.59 11.73
C ARG A 269 25.78 -23.34 12.22
N VAL A 270 26.04 -23.29 13.51
CA VAL A 270 27.14 -24.00 14.16
C VAL A 270 26.50 -25.00 15.11
N ASP A 271 26.93 -26.26 15.03
CA ASP A 271 26.58 -27.25 16.04
C ASP A 271 27.39 -26.95 17.31
N ILE A 272 26.70 -26.58 18.37
CA ILE A 272 27.30 -26.24 19.65
C ILE A 272 27.28 -27.52 20.50
N PRO A 273 28.39 -28.02 21.01
CA PRO A 273 28.42 -29.14 21.95
C PRO A 273 27.56 -28.86 23.19
N GLU A 274 26.90 -29.87 23.74
CA GLU A 274 26.00 -29.71 24.88
C GLU A 274 26.69 -29.13 26.13
N ASP A 275 28.01 -29.30 26.26
CA ASP A 275 28.83 -28.83 27.37
C ASP A 275 29.53 -27.49 27.09
N ALA A 276 29.26 -26.86 25.95
CA ALA A 276 29.89 -25.59 25.59
C ALA A 276 29.37 -24.42 26.41
N THR A 277 30.28 -23.64 26.95
CA THR A 277 29.95 -22.33 27.56
C THR A 277 29.80 -21.28 26.45
N ILE A 278 28.63 -20.63 26.38
CA ILE A 278 28.39 -19.55 25.42
C ILE A 278 28.62 -18.23 26.14
N GLU A 279 29.59 -17.46 25.69
CA GLU A 279 29.76 -16.07 26.10
C GLU A 279 29.25 -15.13 25.03
N ILE A 280 28.34 -14.23 25.42
CA ILE A 280 27.79 -13.22 24.51
C ILE A 280 28.33 -11.86 24.95
N TRP A 281 29.15 -11.26 24.10
CA TRP A 281 29.62 -9.90 24.27
C TRP A 281 28.77 -8.96 23.45
N ILE A 282 28.02 -8.09 24.12
CA ILE A 282 27.20 -7.07 23.46
C ILE A 282 27.83 -5.72 23.75
N ASP A 283 28.38 -5.11 22.71
CA ASP A 283 28.72 -3.69 22.74
C ASP A 283 27.43 -2.90 22.48
N PRO A 284 26.87 -2.20 23.48
CA PRO A 284 25.61 -1.47 23.28
C PRO A 284 25.75 -0.32 22.28
N GLY A 285 26.96 0.01 21.82
CA GLY A 285 27.21 1.17 20.96
C GLY A 285 26.66 2.46 21.59
N TYR A 286 27.37 3.54 21.50
CA TYR A 286 26.76 4.83 21.84
C TYR A 286 25.73 5.21 20.76
N ALA A 287 24.48 5.43 21.20
CA ALA A 287 23.44 6.02 20.37
C ALA A 287 23.71 7.50 20.07
#